data_2e1e937ab0066441dc7cecba8d332eeb
#
_entry.id   2e1e937ab0066441dc7cecba8d332eeb
#
_cell.length_a   1.000
_cell.length_b   1.000
_cell.length_c   1.000
_cell.angle_alpha   90.00
_cell.angle_beta   90.00
_cell.angle_gamma   90.00
#
_symmetry.space_group_name_H-M   'P 1'
#
loop_
_entity.id
_entity.type
_entity.pdbx_description
1 polymer ?
#
loop_
_entity_poly.entity_id
_entity_poly.type
_entity_poly.pdbx_seq_one_letter_code
_entity_poly.pdbx_strand_id
1 'polypeptide(L)'
;MKNVSQNYIYLVTVVIKKFLEFNNIHFLDSIAIPKRTKPSPNFLTQKEVKQILDSITWDENSDSDFRVITKIRDKLIVTLLYSSGLRVSELINLTIDDVNFEEKQLSIVSRNNSRVILLDKSSNQLIQKYLKKRTQKSKYLVVNKSGNQLTPRYVQLMIKKYGNESGIKKKITPHILRHSYATHLLEQGVNIKIIQEILGHSNLSTTQIYNQHINN
;
A
#
# COMPACT_ATOMS: atom_id res chain seq x y z
N MET A 1 -9.89 33.36 -0.83
CA MET A 1 -10.45 32.33 -1.73
C MET A 1 -9.65 31.05 -1.55
N LYS A 2 -10.26 29.91 -1.21
CA LYS A 2 -9.54 28.62 -1.15
C LYS A 2 -9.17 28.19 -2.56
N ASN A 3 -7.88 28.03 -2.84
CA ASN A 3 -7.41 27.52 -4.13
C ASN A 3 -7.93 26.09 -4.33
N VAL A 4 -8.85 25.95 -5.27
CA VAL A 4 -9.43 24.64 -5.64
C VAL A 4 -8.45 23.93 -6.58
N SER A 5 -8.17 22.64 -6.35
CA SER A 5 -7.21 21.90 -7.18
C SER A 5 -7.72 21.73 -8.63
N GLN A 6 -6.83 21.80 -9.63
CA GLN A 6 -7.19 21.59 -11.04
C GLN A 6 -7.90 20.24 -11.29
N ASN A 7 -7.51 19.19 -10.56
CA ASN A 7 -8.16 17.89 -10.67
C ASN A 7 -9.59 17.89 -10.12
N TYR A 8 -9.89 18.72 -9.10
CA TYR A 8 -11.26 18.90 -8.62
C TYR A 8 -12.10 19.65 -9.67
N ILE A 9 -11.56 20.72 -10.26
CA ILE A 9 -12.23 21.46 -11.33
C ILE A 9 -12.52 20.53 -12.51
N TYR A 10 -11.54 19.72 -12.94
CA TYR A 10 -11.73 18.71 -13.98
C TYR A 10 -12.89 17.76 -13.64
N LEU A 11 -12.89 17.19 -12.42
CA LEU A 11 -13.92 16.23 -11.99
C LEU A 11 -15.32 16.89 -12.03
N VAL A 12 -15.46 18.08 -11.45
CA VAL A 12 -16.73 18.82 -11.42
C VAL A 12 -17.21 19.12 -12.84
N THR A 13 -16.31 19.59 -13.73
CA THR A 13 -16.68 19.89 -15.13
C THR A 13 -17.16 18.64 -15.86
N VAL A 14 -16.49 17.49 -15.68
CA VAL A 14 -16.90 16.21 -16.31
C VAL A 14 -18.26 15.74 -15.78
N VAL A 15 -18.49 15.84 -14.47
CA VAL A 15 -19.76 15.44 -13.85
C VAL A 15 -20.89 16.33 -14.34
N ILE A 16 -20.72 17.67 -14.35
CA ILE A 16 -21.72 18.61 -14.83
C ILE A 16 -22.01 18.36 -16.31
N LYS A 17 -20.97 18.17 -17.14
CA LYS A 17 -21.17 17.91 -18.58
C LYS A 17 -21.99 16.64 -18.80
N LYS A 18 -21.68 15.53 -18.13
CA LYS A 18 -22.45 14.29 -18.22
C LYS A 18 -23.89 14.43 -17.73
N PHE A 19 -24.11 15.20 -16.65
CA PHE A 19 -25.45 15.48 -16.14
C PHE A 19 -26.29 16.27 -17.16
N LEU A 20 -25.70 17.23 -17.84
CA LEU A 20 -26.36 18.05 -18.84
C LEU A 20 -26.61 17.29 -20.13
N GLU A 21 -25.66 16.45 -20.57
CA GLU A 21 -25.85 15.52 -21.68
C GLU A 21 -27.03 14.57 -21.42
N PHE A 22 -27.12 14.03 -20.19
CA PHE A 22 -28.23 13.15 -19.78
C PHE A 22 -29.62 13.89 -19.86
N ASN A 23 -29.63 15.20 -19.58
CA ASN A 23 -30.84 16.00 -19.67
C ASN A 23 -31.08 16.66 -21.05
N ASN A 24 -30.33 16.24 -22.10
CA ASN A 24 -30.40 16.79 -23.46
C ASN A 24 -30.13 18.30 -23.56
N ILE A 25 -29.26 18.83 -22.69
CA ILE A 25 -28.85 20.22 -22.66
C ILE A 25 -27.48 20.36 -23.34
N HIS A 26 -27.42 20.86 -24.58
CA HIS A 26 -26.24 20.85 -25.43
C HIS A 26 -25.43 22.15 -25.49
N PHE A 27 -25.84 23.23 -24.81
CA PHE A 27 -25.17 24.53 -24.92
C PHE A 27 -23.71 24.54 -24.36
N LEU A 28 -23.30 23.49 -23.67
CA LEU A 28 -21.96 23.37 -23.07
C LEU A 28 -20.93 22.67 -23.95
N ASP A 29 -21.21 22.34 -25.19
CA ASP A 29 -20.24 21.73 -26.09
C ASP A 29 -19.01 22.64 -26.36
N SER A 30 -19.18 23.95 -26.16
CA SER A 30 -18.12 24.96 -26.21
C SER A 30 -17.26 25.04 -24.94
N ILE A 31 -17.65 24.42 -23.81
CA ILE A 31 -16.86 24.46 -22.58
C ILE A 31 -15.75 23.42 -22.67
N ALA A 32 -14.52 23.90 -22.80
CA ALA A 32 -13.34 23.06 -22.77
C ALA A 32 -13.18 22.38 -21.41
N ILE A 33 -13.10 21.06 -21.41
CA ILE A 33 -12.77 20.31 -20.21
C ILE A 33 -11.31 20.63 -19.84
N PRO A 34 -11.03 21.14 -18.64
CA PRO A 34 -9.65 21.44 -18.23
C PRO A 34 -8.76 20.18 -18.35
N LYS A 35 -7.53 20.33 -18.82
CA LYS A 35 -6.60 19.21 -18.86
C LYS A 35 -6.36 18.69 -17.44
N ARG A 36 -6.57 17.38 -17.25
CA ARG A 36 -6.21 16.72 -16.00
C ARG A 36 -4.69 16.79 -15.83
N THR A 37 -4.21 17.47 -14.78
CA THR A 37 -2.82 17.38 -14.40
C THR A 37 -2.59 15.97 -13.83
N LYS A 38 -1.84 15.14 -14.55
CA LYS A 38 -1.34 13.89 -13.97
C LYS A 38 -0.24 14.30 -12.98
N PRO A 39 -0.43 14.11 -11.66
CA PRO A 39 0.68 14.28 -10.76
C PRO A 39 1.76 13.28 -11.17
N SER A 40 3.03 13.72 -11.17
CA SER A 40 4.14 12.78 -11.30
C SER A 40 3.95 11.68 -10.25
N PRO A 41 4.06 10.41 -10.61
CA PRO A 41 3.86 9.34 -9.65
C PRO A 41 4.86 9.48 -8.53
N ASN A 42 4.31 9.61 -7.36
CA ASN A 42 5.09 9.75 -6.14
C ASN A 42 5.35 8.35 -5.61
N PHE A 43 6.45 7.73 -6.06
CA PHE A 43 6.92 6.47 -5.49
C PHE A 43 8.17 6.71 -4.64
N LEU A 44 8.49 5.76 -3.78
CA LEU A 44 9.67 5.75 -2.93
C LEU A 44 10.78 4.98 -3.62
N THR A 45 11.99 5.49 -3.57
CA THR A 45 13.18 4.74 -3.96
C THR A 45 13.43 3.60 -2.97
N GLN A 46 14.21 2.59 -3.35
CA GLN A 46 14.62 1.51 -2.44
C GLN A 46 15.33 2.06 -1.19
N LYS A 47 16.13 3.12 -1.35
CA LYS A 47 16.80 3.81 -0.24
C LYS A 47 15.78 4.44 0.72
N GLU A 48 14.74 5.10 0.22
CA GLU A 48 13.69 5.70 1.05
C GLU A 48 12.87 4.64 1.79
N VAL A 49 12.55 3.51 1.13
CA VAL A 49 11.89 2.38 1.81
C VAL A 49 12.75 1.83 2.94
N LYS A 50 14.05 1.66 2.68
CA LYS A 50 15.01 1.24 3.72
C LYS A 50 15.05 2.23 4.88
N GLN A 51 15.09 3.53 4.62
CA GLN A 51 15.05 4.58 5.67
C GLN A 51 13.81 4.46 6.55
N ILE A 52 12.63 4.18 5.96
CA ILE A 52 11.40 3.95 6.75
C ILE A 52 11.56 2.71 7.63
N LEU A 53 12.04 1.60 7.10
CA LEU A 53 12.23 0.36 7.85
C LEU A 53 13.27 0.52 8.96
N ASP A 54 14.33 1.29 8.71
CA ASP A 54 15.40 1.56 9.67
C ASP A 54 14.95 2.54 10.77
N SER A 55 13.95 3.40 10.52
CA SER A 55 13.36 4.27 11.55
C SER A 55 12.51 3.49 12.57
N ILE A 56 12.11 2.25 12.26
CA ILE A 56 11.34 1.40 13.17
C ILE A 56 12.32 0.56 14.00
N THR A 57 12.80 1.13 15.10
CA THR A 57 13.75 0.51 16.00
C THR A 57 13.12 0.14 17.34
N TRP A 58 13.69 -0.83 18.00
CA TRP A 58 13.39 -1.24 19.38
C TRP A 58 14.65 -1.74 20.05
N ASP A 59 14.68 -1.69 21.37
CA ASP A 59 15.71 -2.30 22.20
C ASP A 59 15.06 -3.36 23.09
N GLU A 60 15.48 -4.60 22.94
CA GLU A 60 14.91 -5.73 23.70
C GLU A 60 15.27 -5.67 25.20
N ASN A 61 16.29 -4.89 25.58
CA ASN A 61 16.73 -4.78 26.97
C ASN A 61 16.11 -3.59 27.71
N SER A 62 15.80 -2.50 27.02
CA SER A 62 15.31 -1.27 27.64
C SER A 62 13.84 -0.95 27.34
N ASP A 63 13.29 -1.45 26.24
CA ASP A 63 11.89 -1.25 25.89
C ASP A 63 11.01 -2.27 26.60
N SER A 64 9.80 -1.85 27.00
CA SER A 64 8.79 -2.80 27.49
C SER A 64 8.41 -3.82 26.41
N ASP A 65 8.07 -5.04 26.80
CA ASP A 65 7.64 -6.11 25.88
C ASP A 65 6.54 -5.63 24.93
N PHE A 66 5.60 -4.86 25.44
CA PHE A 66 4.53 -4.29 24.62
C PHE A 66 5.07 -3.35 23.53
N ARG A 67 6.06 -2.52 23.86
CA ARG A 67 6.69 -1.63 22.90
C ARG A 67 7.46 -2.40 21.83
N VAL A 68 8.24 -3.40 22.26
CA VAL A 68 8.99 -4.29 21.35
C VAL A 68 8.05 -4.98 20.38
N ILE A 69 6.99 -5.63 20.89
CA ILE A 69 6.00 -6.33 20.04
C ILE A 69 5.32 -5.37 19.07
N THR A 70 4.96 -4.18 19.53
CA THR A 70 4.34 -3.15 18.69
C THR A 70 5.27 -2.72 17.56
N LYS A 71 6.55 -2.48 17.83
CA LYS A 71 7.54 -2.08 16.84
C LYS A 71 7.82 -3.19 15.81
N ILE A 72 7.94 -4.44 16.27
CA ILE A 72 8.10 -5.60 15.39
C ILE A 72 6.88 -5.73 14.46
N ARG A 73 5.67 -5.60 14.99
CA ARG A 73 4.43 -5.61 14.22
C ARG A 73 4.40 -4.49 13.17
N ASP A 74 4.73 -3.27 13.57
CA ASP A 74 4.70 -2.11 12.69
C ASP A 74 5.72 -2.25 11.56
N LYS A 75 6.92 -2.77 11.87
CA LYS A 75 7.93 -3.10 10.86
C LYS A 75 7.44 -4.20 9.91
N LEU A 76 6.79 -5.24 10.43
CA LEU A 76 6.19 -6.31 9.64
C LEU A 76 5.11 -5.75 8.67
N ILE A 77 4.25 -4.86 9.14
CA ILE A 77 3.22 -4.22 8.30
C ILE A 77 3.84 -3.46 7.14
N VAL A 78 4.85 -2.62 7.40
CA VAL A 78 5.54 -1.86 6.34
C VAL A 78 6.24 -2.80 5.36
N THR A 79 6.92 -3.83 5.88
CA THR A 79 7.59 -4.85 5.06
C THR A 79 6.60 -5.54 4.14
N LEU A 80 5.50 -6.08 4.65
CA LEU A 80 4.51 -6.79 3.83
C LEU A 80 3.83 -5.89 2.79
N LEU A 81 3.47 -4.65 3.15
CA LEU A 81 2.89 -3.72 2.18
C LEU A 81 3.83 -3.42 1.03
N TYR A 82 5.13 -3.35 1.29
CA TYR A 82 6.13 -3.10 0.26
C TYR A 82 6.54 -4.38 -0.46
N SER A 83 6.97 -5.43 0.24
CA SER A 83 7.53 -6.63 -0.41
C SER A 83 6.50 -7.54 -1.08
N SER A 84 5.23 -7.42 -0.70
CA SER A 84 4.13 -8.24 -1.25
C SER A 84 3.10 -7.41 -2.01
N GLY A 85 3.21 -6.10 -1.99
CA GLY A 85 2.27 -5.21 -2.65
C GLY A 85 0.83 -5.36 -2.18
N LEU A 86 0.58 -5.76 -0.94
CA LEU A 86 -0.75 -5.96 -0.37
C LEU A 86 -1.55 -4.66 -0.31
N ARG A 87 -2.87 -4.76 -0.49
CA ARG A 87 -3.77 -3.68 -0.08
C ARG A 87 -3.89 -3.66 1.44
N VAL A 88 -4.14 -2.49 2.04
CA VAL A 88 -4.35 -2.39 3.50
C VAL A 88 -5.47 -3.32 3.97
N SER A 89 -6.56 -3.39 3.23
CA SER A 89 -7.68 -4.29 3.54
C SER A 89 -7.28 -5.77 3.48
N GLU A 90 -6.44 -6.16 2.54
CA GLU A 90 -5.89 -7.52 2.48
C GLU A 90 -5.02 -7.80 3.71
N LEU A 91 -4.06 -6.92 4.00
CA LEU A 91 -3.13 -7.05 5.13
C LEU A 91 -3.85 -7.22 6.48
N ILE A 92 -4.84 -6.37 6.77
CA ILE A 92 -5.54 -6.44 8.07
C ILE A 92 -6.45 -7.65 8.21
N ASN A 93 -6.88 -8.24 7.08
CA ASN A 93 -7.69 -9.45 7.05
C ASN A 93 -6.87 -10.74 7.06
N LEU A 94 -5.54 -10.67 6.85
CA LEU A 94 -4.69 -11.85 6.90
C LEU A 94 -4.83 -12.59 8.22
N THR A 95 -4.93 -13.91 8.12
CA THR A 95 -4.90 -14.82 9.25
C THR A 95 -3.56 -15.53 9.35
N ILE A 96 -3.31 -16.22 10.45
CA ILE A 96 -2.09 -17.04 10.61
C ILE A 96 -2.12 -18.21 9.63
N ASP A 97 -3.30 -18.77 9.35
CA ASP A 97 -3.49 -19.89 8.45
C ASP A 97 -3.22 -19.55 6.98
N ASP A 98 -3.23 -18.24 6.63
CA ASP A 98 -2.84 -17.80 5.30
C ASP A 98 -1.33 -17.85 5.04
N VAL A 99 -0.50 -18.12 6.09
CA VAL A 99 0.95 -18.18 5.99
C VAL A 99 1.43 -19.62 5.97
N ASN A 100 2.00 -20.05 4.85
CA ASN A 100 2.76 -21.29 4.78
C ASN A 100 4.25 -20.99 5.03
N PHE A 101 4.75 -21.37 6.22
CA PHE A 101 6.12 -21.08 6.63
C PHE A 101 7.16 -21.94 5.92
N GLU A 102 6.81 -23.16 5.56
CA GLU A 102 7.70 -24.13 4.88
C GLU A 102 7.94 -23.67 3.45
N GLU A 103 6.88 -23.43 2.71
CA GLU A 103 6.91 -22.97 1.33
C GLU A 103 7.22 -21.46 1.21
N LYS A 104 7.26 -20.74 2.34
CA LYS A 104 7.40 -19.26 2.40
C LYS A 104 6.37 -18.56 1.50
N GLN A 105 5.12 -18.95 1.65
CA GLN A 105 4.03 -18.45 0.85
C GLN A 105 2.99 -17.75 1.71
N LEU A 106 2.33 -16.77 1.10
CA LEU A 106 1.21 -16.03 1.68
C LEU A 106 0.01 -16.13 0.75
N SER A 107 -1.06 -16.76 1.22
CA SER A 107 -2.30 -16.89 0.47
C SER A 107 -3.18 -15.66 0.68
N ILE A 108 -3.55 -14.99 -0.40
CA ILE A 108 -4.42 -13.82 -0.36
C ILE A 108 -5.76 -14.19 -0.99
N VAL A 109 -6.80 -14.21 -0.16
CA VAL A 109 -8.17 -14.48 -0.63
C VAL A 109 -8.95 -13.17 -0.56
N SER A 110 -9.49 -12.73 -1.69
CA SER A 110 -10.40 -11.59 -1.79
C SER A 110 -11.66 -11.98 -2.58
N ARG A 111 -12.72 -11.17 -2.48
CA ARG A 111 -14.03 -11.50 -3.08
C ARG A 111 -13.97 -11.93 -4.56
N ASN A 112 -13.04 -11.38 -5.33
CA ASN A 112 -12.97 -11.59 -6.79
C ASN A 112 -11.62 -12.15 -7.26
N ASN A 113 -10.68 -12.45 -6.35
CA ASN A 113 -9.37 -12.91 -6.75
C ASN A 113 -8.65 -13.59 -5.59
N SER A 114 -8.06 -14.75 -5.85
CA SER A 114 -7.14 -15.41 -4.93
C SER A 114 -5.76 -15.48 -5.61
N ARG A 115 -4.71 -15.24 -4.84
CA ARG A 115 -3.34 -15.35 -5.32
C ARG A 115 -2.41 -15.78 -4.20
N VAL A 116 -1.32 -16.41 -4.57
CA VAL A 116 -0.25 -16.78 -3.67
C VAL A 116 0.95 -15.85 -3.93
N ILE A 117 1.53 -15.33 -2.87
CA ILE A 117 2.71 -14.47 -2.91
C ILE A 117 3.87 -15.20 -2.24
N LEU A 118 5.02 -15.23 -2.88
CA LEU A 118 6.24 -15.74 -2.28
C LEU A 118 6.81 -14.70 -1.31
N LEU A 119 7.07 -15.13 -0.08
CA LEU A 119 7.71 -14.31 0.93
C LEU A 119 9.23 -14.43 0.80
N ASP A 120 9.92 -13.30 0.80
CA ASP A 120 11.37 -13.31 0.96
C ASP A 120 11.76 -13.80 2.36
N LYS A 121 13.04 -14.19 2.51
CA LYS A 121 13.57 -14.72 3.76
C LYS A 121 13.36 -13.76 4.94
N SER A 122 13.52 -12.47 4.71
CA SER A 122 13.41 -11.44 5.75
C SER A 122 11.97 -11.27 6.23
N SER A 123 11.01 -11.24 5.32
CA SER A 123 9.58 -11.18 5.62
C SER A 123 9.13 -12.41 6.42
N ASN A 124 9.53 -13.60 5.99
CA ASN A 124 9.19 -14.85 6.69
C ASN A 124 9.76 -14.88 8.12
N GLN A 125 11.02 -14.49 8.30
CA GLN A 125 11.64 -14.39 9.62
C GLN A 125 10.97 -13.36 10.52
N LEU A 126 10.55 -12.22 9.95
CA LEU A 126 9.89 -11.16 10.71
C LEU A 126 8.49 -11.58 11.17
N ILE A 127 7.74 -12.33 10.34
CA ILE A 127 6.46 -12.94 10.73
C ILE A 127 6.68 -13.88 11.92
N GLN A 128 7.65 -14.80 11.81
CA GLN A 128 7.95 -15.76 12.87
C GLN A 128 8.37 -15.05 14.18
N LYS A 129 9.24 -14.03 14.09
CA LYS A 129 9.66 -13.22 15.24
C LYS A 129 8.46 -12.53 15.91
N TYR A 130 7.57 -11.95 15.13
CA TYR A 130 6.36 -11.30 15.64
C TYR A 130 5.45 -12.31 16.34
N LEU A 131 5.14 -13.42 15.69
CA LEU A 131 4.26 -14.45 16.26
C LEU A 131 4.82 -15.10 17.53
N LYS A 132 6.14 -15.32 17.59
CA LYS A 132 6.82 -15.85 18.79
C LYS A 132 6.72 -14.90 20.00
N LYS A 133 6.79 -13.58 19.76
CA LYS A 133 6.72 -12.57 20.83
C LYS A 133 5.28 -12.13 21.16
N ARG A 134 4.34 -12.36 20.24
CA ARG A 134 2.94 -11.96 20.43
C ARG A 134 2.26 -12.80 21.48
N THR A 135 1.71 -12.16 22.50
CA THR A 135 0.97 -12.82 23.61
C THR A 135 -0.53 -12.95 23.32
N GLN A 136 -1.09 -12.12 22.44
CA GLN A 136 -2.51 -12.10 22.13
C GLN A 136 -2.90 -13.31 21.26
N LYS A 137 -3.88 -14.09 21.74
CA LYS A 137 -4.53 -15.16 20.96
C LYS A 137 -5.47 -14.51 19.96
N SER A 138 -5.24 -14.72 18.69
CA SER A 138 -6.08 -14.22 17.59
C SER A 138 -5.80 -15.00 16.31
N LYS A 139 -6.83 -15.18 15.48
CA LYS A 139 -6.65 -15.73 14.14
C LYS A 139 -5.93 -14.78 13.20
N TYR A 140 -6.09 -13.46 13.40
CA TYR A 140 -5.46 -12.46 12.53
C TYR A 140 -3.94 -12.45 12.68
N LEU A 141 -3.25 -12.28 11.55
CA LEU A 141 -1.79 -12.22 11.52
C LEU A 141 -1.28 -10.99 12.29
N VAL A 142 -1.85 -9.83 12.07
CA VAL A 142 -1.47 -8.58 12.75
C VAL A 142 -2.63 -8.03 13.59
N VAL A 143 -2.36 -7.72 14.86
CA VAL A 143 -3.40 -7.35 15.81
C VAL A 143 -3.05 -6.10 16.62
N ASN A 144 -4.07 -5.49 17.22
CA ASN A 144 -3.90 -4.42 18.21
C ASN A 144 -3.53 -5.00 19.59
N LYS A 145 -3.36 -4.13 20.58
CA LYS A 145 -3.02 -4.51 21.97
C LYS A 145 -4.01 -5.47 22.62
N SER A 146 -5.27 -5.45 22.19
CA SER A 146 -6.34 -6.30 22.73
C SER A 146 -6.55 -7.58 21.91
N GLY A 147 -5.68 -7.90 20.92
CA GLY A 147 -5.81 -9.07 20.06
C GLY A 147 -6.84 -8.91 18.92
N ASN A 148 -7.44 -7.74 18.77
CA ASN A 148 -8.41 -7.47 17.72
C ASN A 148 -7.72 -7.04 16.41
N GLN A 149 -8.44 -7.19 15.31
CA GLN A 149 -8.04 -6.75 13.99
C GLN A 149 -7.68 -5.24 13.99
N LEU A 150 -6.65 -4.88 13.22
CA LEU A 150 -6.30 -3.48 12.99
C LEU A 150 -7.31 -2.79 12.07
N THR A 151 -7.43 -1.47 12.18
CA THR A 151 -8.21 -0.67 11.25
C THR A 151 -7.34 -0.10 10.14
N PRO A 152 -7.88 0.13 8.92
CA PRO A 152 -7.14 0.81 7.85
C PRO A 152 -6.60 2.18 8.29
N ARG A 153 -7.37 2.89 9.11
CA ARG A 153 -6.98 4.20 9.65
C ARG A 153 -5.75 4.12 10.53
N TYR A 154 -5.68 3.10 11.41
CA TYR A 154 -4.50 2.88 12.25
C TYR A 154 -3.25 2.67 11.39
N VAL A 155 -3.32 1.78 10.38
CA VAL A 155 -2.20 1.50 9.48
C VAL A 155 -1.75 2.76 8.74
N GLN A 156 -2.68 3.58 8.24
CA GLN A 156 -2.37 4.85 7.57
C GLN A 156 -1.64 5.83 8.49
N LEU A 157 -2.10 5.98 9.75
CA LEU A 157 -1.49 6.88 10.73
C LEU A 157 -0.10 6.39 11.15
N MET A 158 0.04 5.09 11.35
CA MET A 158 1.31 4.44 11.69
C MET A 158 2.36 4.66 10.58
N ILE A 159 2.00 4.43 9.32
CA ILE A 159 2.89 4.65 8.17
C ILE A 159 3.25 6.14 8.04
N LYS A 160 2.28 7.05 8.22
CA LYS A 160 2.56 8.49 8.22
C LYS A 160 3.55 8.88 9.30
N LYS A 161 3.41 8.30 10.51
CA LYS A 161 4.32 8.54 11.63
C LYS A 161 5.76 8.15 11.26
N TYR A 162 5.98 6.91 10.82
CA TYR A 162 7.32 6.43 10.46
C TYR A 162 7.88 7.13 9.22
N GLY A 163 7.02 7.53 8.29
CA GLY A 163 7.44 8.39 7.19
C GLY A 163 8.00 9.73 7.65
N ASN A 164 7.38 10.37 8.62
CA ASN A 164 7.89 11.61 9.21
C ASN A 164 9.19 11.37 10.00
N GLU A 165 9.24 10.31 10.81
CA GLU A 165 10.43 9.94 11.61
C GLU A 165 11.64 9.59 10.73
N SER A 166 11.42 9.06 9.52
CA SER A 166 12.48 8.75 8.55
C SER A 166 13.08 9.99 7.86
N GLY A 167 12.51 11.19 8.06
CA GLY A 167 12.96 12.42 7.42
C GLY A 167 12.60 12.57 5.95
N ILE A 168 11.78 11.69 5.39
CA ILE A 168 11.37 11.74 4.00
C ILE A 168 10.30 12.82 3.82
N LYS A 169 10.55 13.77 2.90
CA LYS A 169 9.62 14.89 2.64
C LYS A 169 8.37 14.49 1.85
N LYS A 170 8.35 13.31 1.24
CA LYS A 170 7.20 12.80 0.47
C LYS A 170 6.08 12.38 1.41
N LYS A 171 4.82 12.56 0.99
CA LYS A 171 3.66 11.99 1.70
C LYS A 171 3.67 10.47 1.54
N ILE A 172 3.86 9.73 2.63
CA ILE A 172 3.92 8.28 2.61
C ILE A 172 2.56 7.71 3.01
N THR A 173 2.07 6.77 2.20
CA THR A 173 0.81 6.05 2.41
C THR A 173 0.99 4.59 2.05
N PRO A 174 0.09 3.68 2.50
CA PRO A 174 0.11 2.28 2.07
C PRO A 174 0.06 2.11 0.54
N HIS A 175 -0.69 2.96 -0.14
CA HIS A 175 -0.75 2.97 -1.61
C HIS A 175 0.59 3.31 -2.25
N ILE A 176 1.34 4.25 -1.67
CA ILE A 176 2.67 4.62 -2.18
C ILE A 176 3.65 3.47 -1.98
N LEU A 177 3.62 2.76 -0.85
CA LEU A 177 4.47 1.57 -0.63
C LEU A 177 4.20 0.49 -1.69
N ARG A 178 2.93 0.16 -1.92
CA ARG A 178 2.53 -0.79 -2.95
C ARG A 178 2.89 -0.31 -4.37
N HIS A 179 2.72 0.98 -4.65
CA HIS A 179 3.10 1.59 -5.92
C HIS A 179 4.61 1.51 -6.15
N SER A 180 5.40 1.80 -5.11
CA SER A 180 6.86 1.68 -5.16
C SER A 180 7.31 0.25 -5.44
N TYR A 181 6.67 -0.74 -4.84
CA TYR A 181 6.93 -2.15 -5.13
C TYR A 181 6.72 -2.48 -6.61
N ALA A 182 5.56 -2.08 -7.16
CA ALA A 182 5.26 -2.30 -8.57
C ALA A 182 6.26 -1.61 -9.51
N THR A 183 6.67 -0.38 -9.18
CA THR A 183 7.67 0.37 -9.96
C THR A 183 9.02 -0.31 -9.92
N HIS A 184 9.47 -0.77 -8.75
CA HIS A 184 10.75 -1.46 -8.62
C HIS A 184 10.77 -2.81 -9.35
N LEU A 185 9.65 -3.55 -9.37
CA LEU A 185 9.55 -4.77 -10.18
C LEU A 185 9.69 -4.47 -11.68
N LEU A 186 9.08 -3.37 -12.16
CA LEU A 186 9.22 -2.93 -13.54
C LEU A 186 10.66 -2.52 -13.86
N GLU A 187 11.32 -1.76 -13.00
CA GLU A 187 12.72 -1.38 -13.13
C GLU A 187 13.66 -2.60 -13.20
N GLN A 188 13.27 -3.71 -12.55
CA GLN A 188 13.95 -5.00 -12.61
C GLN A 188 13.61 -5.82 -13.86
N GLY A 189 12.78 -5.29 -14.77
CA GLY A 189 12.40 -5.95 -16.02
C GLY A 189 11.29 -7.00 -15.88
N VAL A 190 10.58 -7.04 -14.75
CA VAL A 190 9.46 -7.97 -14.58
C VAL A 190 8.30 -7.58 -15.49
N ASN A 191 7.75 -8.55 -16.22
CA ASN A 191 6.65 -8.31 -17.16
C ASN A 191 5.43 -7.71 -16.44
N ILE A 192 4.86 -6.67 -17.05
CA ILE A 192 3.71 -5.94 -16.46
C ILE A 192 2.50 -6.83 -16.18
N LYS A 193 2.27 -7.89 -16.97
CA LYS A 193 1.20 -8.86 -16.73
C LYS A 193 1.44 -9.63 -15.42
N ILE A 194 2.69 -10.04 -15.16
CA ILE A 194 3.08 -10.72 -13.92
C ILE A 194 2.88 -9.78 -12.73
N ILE A 195 3.27 -8.50 -12.87
CA ILE A 195 3.04 -7.50 -11.82
C ILE A 195 1.54 -7.33 -11.53
N GLN A 196 0.69 -7.35 -12.58
CA GLN A 196 -0.77 -7.28 -12.41
C GLN A 196 -1.31 -8.47 -11.63
N GLU A 197 -0.83 -9.67 -11.92
CA GLU A 197 -1.22 -10.90 -11.20
C GLU A 197 -0.79 -10.83 -9.74
N ILE A 198 0.47 -10.48 -9.47
CA ILE A 198 1.01 -10.33 -8.11
C ILE A 198 0.19 -9.31 -7.31
N LEU A 199 -0.17 -8.19 -7.94
CA LEU A 199 -0.94 -7.14 -7.29
C LEU A 199 -2.45 -7.44 -7.23
N GLY A 200 -2.96 -8.39 -8.00
CA GLY A 200 -4.40 -8.68 -8.06
C GLY A 200 -5.20 -7.49 -8.62
N HIS A 201 -4.77 -6.91 -9.73
CA HIS A 201 -5.48 -5.85 -10.42
C HIS A 201 -6.53 -6.45 -11.36
N SER A 202 -7.81 -6.16 -11.13
CA SER A 202 -8.92 -6.52 -12.01
C SER A 202 -9.06 -5.62 -13.25
N ASN A 203 -8.33 -4.48 -13.31
CA ASN A 203 -8.41 -3.49 -14.39
C ASN A 203 -7.04 -3.09 -14.92
N LEU A 204 -6.88 -3.14 -16.25
CA LEU A 204 -5.70 -2.73 -17.02
C LEU A 204 -5.30 -1.25 -16.79
N SER A 205 -6.26 -0.37 -16.49
CA SER A 205 -6.04 1.07 -16.41
C SER A 205 -5.10 1.51 -15.27
N THR A 206 -5.04 0.76 -14.17
CA THR A 206 -4.16 1.07 -13.04
C THR A 206 -2.70 0.74 -13.33
N THR A 207 -2.44 -0.19 -14.23
CA THR A 207 -1.07 -0.65 -14.53
C THR A 207 -0.46 0.10 -15.71
N GLN A 208 -1.27 0.70 -16.58
CA GLN A 208 -0.78 1.57 -17.67
C GLN A 208 -0.03 2.82 -17.17
N ILE A 209 -0.29 3.24 -15.91
CA ILE A 209 0.43 4.34 -15.27
C ILE A 209 1.94 4.00 -15.14
N TYR A 210 2.30 2.74 -14.99
CA TYR A 210 3.68 2.29 -14.82
C TYR A 210 4.49 2.33 -16.12
N ASN A 211 3.87 2.05 -17.27
CA ASN A 211 4.56 2.07 -18.57
C ASN A 211 5.04 3.47 -19.02
N GLN A 212 4.46 4.54 -18.48
CA GLN A 212 4.81 5.90 -18.89
C GLN A 212 6.11 6.41 -18.23
N HIS A 213 6.69 5.67 -17.26
CA HIS A 213 7.91 6.08 -16.56
C HIS A 213 9.20 5.46 -17.07
N ILE A 214 9.11 4.41 -17.90
CA ILE A 214 10.29 3.74 -18.45
C ILE A 214 10.71 4.35 -19.80
N ASN A 215 9.82 5.09 -20.45
CA ASN A 215 10.03 5.68 -21.78
C ASN A 215 10.31 7.20 -21.78
N ASN A 216 10.75 7.77 -20.63
CA ASN A 216 11.22 9.16 -20.55
C ASN A 216 12.65 9.21 -20.06
#